data_84d5a7b12c37141a53b6f762599eaf2f
#
_entry.id   84d5a7b12c37141a53b6f762599eaf2f
#
_cell.length_a   1.000
_cell.length_b   1.000
_cell.length_c   1.000
_cell.angle_alpha   90.00
_cell.angle_beta   90.00
_cell.angle_gamma   90.00
#
_symmetry.space_group_name_H-M   'P 1'
#
loop_
_entity.id
_entity.type
_entity.pdbx_description
1 polymer ?
#
loop_
_entity_poly.entity_id
_entity_poly.type
_entity_poly.pdbx_seq_one_letter_code
_entity_poly.pdbx_strand_id
1 'polypeptide(L)'
;YGIKIIPTQEASWAWVRDKLVNGELDAAHVLYGLIYGVQLGVGGPKKDMSVLMSLNNNGQAITLSNQLKDKGAIDGPSLAALVAKKEKDYTFAQTFPTGTHAMWLYYWLASGGINPMKDAKVITVPPPQMVANMRVGNMDGFCVGEPWNHRAIIDGIGGTAVTSQQVWTDHPEKVLGSTAEFVKKH
;
A
#
# COMPACT_ATOMS: atom_id res chain seq x y z
N TYR A 1 7.07 23.22 -23.86
CA TYR A 1 8.45 22.73 -23.69
C TYR A 1 8.89 21.73 -24.77
N GLY A 2 8.06 21.44 -25.79
CA GLY A 2 8.41 20.54 -26.89
C GLY A 2 8.50 19.05 -26.53
N ILE A 3 8.10 18.67 -25.33
CA ILE A 3 8.12 17.26 -24.86
C ILE A 3 6.75 16.66 -25.09
N LYS A 4 6.70 15.50 -25.76
CA LYS A 4 5.49 14.68 -25.91
C LYS A 4 5.44 13.65 -24.77
N ILE A 5 4.41 13.71 -23.95
CA ILE A 5 4.15 12.71 -22.90
C ILE A 5 3.13 11.71 -23.42
N ILE A 6 3.42 10.41 -23.28
CA ILE A 6 2.52 9.31 -23.62
C ILE A 6 2.18 8.57 -22.34
N PRO A 7 1.05 8.87 -21.69
CA PRO A 7 0.67 8.21 -20.45
C PRO A 7 0.17 6.79 -20.74
N THR A 8 0.59 5.84 -19.88
CA THR A 8 0.08 4.47 -19.87
C THR A 8 -0.43 4.14 -18.46
N GLN A 9 -1.42 3.25 -18.39
CA GLN A 9 -1.97 2.78 -17.12
C GLN A 9 -1.54 1.35 -16.87
N GLU A 10 -1.04 1.08 -15.66
CA GLU A 10 -0.59 -0.24 -15.26
C GLU A 10 -1.54 -0.89 -14.25
N ALA A 11 -1.70 -2.21 -14.33
CA ALA A 11 -2.65 -2.96 -13.52
C ALA A 11 -2.18 -3.18 -12.07
N SER A 12 -0.87 -3.08 -11.81
CA SER A 12 -0.30 -3.30 -10.47
C SER A 12 1.02 -2.55 -10.29
N TRP A 13 1.41 -2.36 -9.03
CA TRP A 13 2.72 -1.76 -8.69
C TRP A 13 3.90 -2.64 -9.09
N ALA A 14 3.72 -3.95 -9.16
CA ALA A 14 4.75 -4.86 -9.69
C ALA A 14 5.05 -4.57 -11.17
N TRP A 15 4.02 -4.33 -11.97
CA TRP A 15 4.19 -3.97 -13.37
C TRP A 15 4.86 -2.61 -13.55
N VAL A 16 4.48 -1.62 -12.72
CA VAL A 16 5.19 -0.31 -12.72
C VAL A 16 6.68 -0.50 -12.43
N ARG A 17 7.02 -1.28 -11.38
CA ARG A 17 8.42 -1.59 -11.04
C ARG A 17 9.15 -2.23 -12.22
N ASP A 18 8.60 -3.30 -12.76
CA ASP A 18 9.27 -4.10 -13.79
C ASP A 18 9.50 -3.27 -15.05
N LYS A 19 8.50 -2.52 -15.49
CA LYS A 19 8.63 -1.66 -16.67
C LYS A 19 9.61 -0.50 -16.47
N LEU A 20 9.67 0.11 -15.30
CA LEU A 20 10.71 1.10 -14.98
C LEU A 20 12.10 0.49 -15.01
N VAL A 21 12.29 -0.66 -14.34
CA VAL A 21 13.59 -1.34 -14.28
C VAL A 21 14.07 -1.80 -15.65
N ASN A 22 13.16 -2.27 -16.51
CA ASN A 22 13.44 -2.74 -17.86
C ASN A 22 13.58 -1.59 -18.90
N GLY A 23 13.28 -0.34 -18.52
CA GLY A 23 13.34 0.81 -19.43
C GLY A 23 12.15 0.90 -20.41
N GLU A 24 11.05 0.22 -20.13
CA GLU A 24 9.80 0.33 -20.88
C GLU A 24 9.00 1.58 -20.50
N LEU A 25 9.27 2.15 -19.32
CA LEU A 25 8.79 3.45 -18.86
C LEU A 25 9.98 4.35 -18.57
N ASP A 26 9.94 5.56 -19.06
CA ASP A 26 10.92 6.61 -18.79
C ASP A 26 10.80 7.12 -17.35
N ALA A 27 9.58 7.33 -16.89
CA ALA A 27 9.24 7.73 -15.53
C ALA A 27 7.85 7.22 -15.15
N ALA A 28 7.55 7.16 -13.86
CA ALA A 28 6.24 6.75 -13.38
C ALA A 28 5.83 7.51 -12.12
N HIS A 29 4.53 7.74 -11.99
CA HIS A 29 3.87 7.96 -10.71
C HIS A 29 3.98 6.65 -9.92
N VAL A 30 4.69 6.67 -8.80
CA VAL A 30 5.07 5.44 -8.10
C VAL A 30 5.08 5.62 -6.59
N LEU A 31 4.89 4.52 -5.86
CA LEU A 31 5.03 4.48 -4.41
C LEU A 31 6.47 4.87 -3.99
N TYR A 32 6.59 5.80 -3.05
CA TYR A 32 7.91 6.27 -2.58
C TYR A 32 8.76 5.10 -2.05
N GLY A 33 8.19 4.24 -1.22
CA GLY A 33 8.89 3.08 -0.69
C GLY A 33 9.33 2.05 -1.75
N LEU A 34 8.60 1.94 -2.87
CA LEU A 34 8.97 1.06 -3.98
C LEU A 34 10.31 1.48 -4.61
N ILE A 35 10.54 2.79 -4.78
CA ILE A 35 11.81 3.31 -5.31
C ILE A 35 12.98 2.88 -4.43
N TYR A 36 12.86 3.00 -3.11
CA TYR A 36 13.88 2.52 -2.18
C TYR A 36 14.06 1.00 -2.23
N GLY A 37 12.96 0.26 -2.34
CA GLY A 37 13.02 -1.19 -2.48
C GLY A 37 13.85 -1.62 -3.69
N VAL A 38 13.64 -1.00 -4.85
CA VAL A 38 14.43 -1.25 -6.07
C VAL A 38 15.89 -0.81 -5.89
N GLN A 39 16.14 0.38 -5.34
CA GLN A 39 17.49 0.89 -5.07
C GLN A 39 18.30 -0.06 -4.18
N LEU A 40 17.68 -0.68 -3.20
CA LEU A 40 18.31 -1.60 -2.25
C LEU A 40 18.30 -3.06 -2.72
N GLY A 41 17.55 -3.40 -3.76
CA GLY A 41 17.37 -4.78 -4.22
C GLY A 41 16.49 -5.62 -3.29
N VAL A 42 15.55 -4.99 -2.58
CA VAL A 42 14.64 -5.69 -1.68
C VAL A 42 13.44 -6.22 -2.44
N GLY A 43 13.29 -7.54 -2.45
CA GLY A 43 12.13 -8.21 -3.07
C GLY A 43 12.11 -8.16 -4.61
N GLY A 44 13.27 -7.96 -5.25
CA GLY A 44 13.38 -7.91 -6.70
C GLY A 44 14.73 -7.44 -7.21
N PRO A 45 14.83 -7.13 -8.50
CA PRO A 45 16.09 -6.67 -9.11
C PRO A 45 16.51 -5.32 -8.50
N LYS A 46 17.81 -5.19 -8.28
CA LYS A 46 18.43 -3.92 -7.87
C LYS A 46 18.70 -3.05 -9.10
N LYS A 47 18.29 -1.80 -9.03
CA LYS A 47 18.58 -0.78 -10.05
C LYS A 47 18.78 0.57 -9.36
N ASP A 48 19.70 1.38 -9.85
CA ASP A 48 19.86 2.75 -9.37
C ASP A 48 18.66 3.59 -9.81
N MET A 49 17.99 4.19 -8.84
CA MET A 49 16.75 4.93 -9.02
C MET A 49 16.92 6.41 -8.68
N SER A 50 16.00 7.22 -9.19
CA SER A 50 15.92 8.65 -8.90
C SER A 50 14.48 9.03 -8.58
N VAL A 51 14.31 9.91 -7.59
CA VAL A 51 13.07 10.62 -7.32
C VAL A 51 13.19 12.02 -7.89
N LEU A 52 12.30 12.36 -8.84
CA LEU A 52 12.32 13.66 -9.51
C LEU A 52 11.52 14.70 -8.75
N MET A 53 10.37 14.31 -8.20
CA MET A 53 9.54 15.18 -7.38
C MET A 53 8.54 14.37 -6.53
N SER A 54 8.11 14.94 -5.41
CA SER A 54 6.95 14.46 -4.66
C SER A 54 5.67 14.89 -5.36
N LEU A 55 4.70 13.98 -5.48
CA LEU A 55 3.42 14.24 -6.13
C LEU A 55 2.31 14.49 -5.12
N ASN A 56 2.33 13.79 -3.99
CA ASN A 56 1.40 14.00 -2.88
C ASN A 56 1.95 13.46 -1.56
N ASN A 57 1.37 13.96 -0.48
CA ASN A 57 1.54 13.43 0.86
C ASN A 57 0.27 12.69 1.29
N ASN A 58 0.42 11.65 2.12
CA ASN A 58 -0.70 10.88 2.67
C ASN A 58 -1.67 10.30 1.59
N GLY A 59 -2.98 10.28 1.88
CA GLY A 59 -4.00 9.77 0.95
C GLY A 59 -4.16 8.25 0.99
N GLN A 60 -3.73 7.60 2.08
CA GLN A 60 -3.98 6.19 2.38
C GLN A 60 -4.84 6.06 3.63
N ALA A 61 -5.48 4.91 3.77
CA ALA A 61 -6.15 4.53 5.00
C ALA A 61 -6.04 3.03 5.24
N ILE A 62 -6.25 2.64 6.49
CA ILE A 62 -6.44 1.26 6.89
C ILE A 62 -7.94 1.05 7.10
N THR A 63 -8.51 0.18 6.29
CA THR A 63 -9.92 -0.19 6.32
C THR A 63 -10.07 -1.60 6.86
N LEU A 64 -10.95 -1.76 7.84
CA LEU A 64 -11.32 -3.05 8.42
C LEU A 64 -12.69 -3.48 7.89
N SER A 65 -12.88 -4.79 7.73
CA SER A 65 -14.18 -5.35 7.35
C SER A 65 -15.24 -5.08 8.43
N ASN A 66 -16.51 -4.99 8.02
CA ASN A 66 -17.61 -4.86 8.98
C ASN A 66 -17.64 -6.03 9.96
N GLN A 67 -17.27 -7.24 9.54
CA GLN A 67 -17.18 -8.40 10.45
C GLN A 67 -16.22 -8.17 11.61
N LEU A 68 -15.10 -7.49 11.39
CA LEU A 68 -14.18 -7.11 12.47
C LEU A 68 -14.76 -6.01 13.34
N LYS A 69 -15.38 -5.01 12.72
CA LYS A 69 -16.00 -3.88 13.43
C LYS A 69 -17.16 -4.34 14.32
N ASP A 70 -17.99 -5.26 13.83
CA ASP A 70 -19.10 -5.86 14.59
C ASP A 70 -18.60 -6.66 15.81
N LYS A 71 -17.38 -7.18 15.75
CA LYS A 71 -16.68 -7.81 16.89
C LYS A 71 -15.96 -6.80 17.80
N GLY A 72 -16.07 -5.50 17.53
CA GLY A 72 -15.53 -4.43 18.35
C GLY A 72 -14.13 -3.95 17.95
N ALA A 73 -13.57 -4.38 16.81
CA ALA A 73 -12.30 -3.87 16.31
C ALA A 73 -12.49 -2.49 15.67
N ILE A 74 -12.24 -1.44 16.42
CA ILE A 74 -12.35 -0.04 15.97
C ILE A 74 -11.01 0.67 15.88
N ASP A 75 -9.98 0.13 16.54
CA ASP A 75 -8.61 0.65 16.59
C ASP A 75 -7.59 -0.49 16.73
N GLY A 76 -6.30 -0.15 16.80
CA GLY A 76 -5.23 -1.13 16.94
C GLY A 76 -5.33 -2.00 18.21
N PRO A 77 -5.51 -1.43 19.40
CA PRO A 77 -5.63 -2.21 20.63
C PRO A 77 -6.83 -3.15 20.66
N SER A 78 -8.02 -2.71 20.21
CA SER A 78 -9.20 -3.56 20.15
C SER A 78 -9.06 -4.68 19.11
N LEU A 79 -8.41 -4.42 17.98
CA LEU A 79 -8.05 -5.46 17.02
C LEU A 79 -7.06 -6.46 17.64
N ALA A 80 -6.05 -6.01 18.37
CA ALA A 80 -5.09 -6.89 19.04
C ALA A 80 -5.78 -7.82 20.05
N ALA A 81 -6.76 -7.33 20.80
CA ALA A 81 -7.55 -8.15 21.71
C ALA A 81 -8.32 -9.26 20.98
N LEU A 82 -8.76 -9.04 19.75
CA LEU A 82 -9.38 -10.08 18.92
C LEU A 82 -8.35 -11.08 18.39
N VAL A 83 -7.23 -10.58 17.86
CA VAL A 83 -6.15 -11.44 17.34
C VAL A 83 -5.58 -12.35 18.43
N ALA A 84 -5.44 -11.84 19.66
CA ALA A 84 -4.94 -12.62 20.80
C ALA A 84 -5.82 -13.82 21.18
N LYS A 85 -7.11 -13.80 20.84
CA LYS A 85 -8.03 -14.93 21.09
C LYS A 85 -7.75 -16.14 20.19
N LYS A 86 -7.05 -15.93 19.07
CA LYS A 86 -6.68 -16.99 18.10
C LYS A 86 -7.88 -17.81 17.59
N GLU A 87 -9.05 -17.18 17.47
CA GLU A 87 -10.26 -17.82 16.95
C GLU A 87 -10.14 -18.14 15.46
N LYS A 88 -9.32 -17.39 14.73
CA LYS A 88 -8.98 -17.59 13.32
C LYS A 88 -7.66 -16.92 12.98
N ASP A 89 -7.12 -17.24 11.81
CA ASP A 89 -6.01 -16.51 11.19
C ASP A 89 -6.55 -15.24 10.52
N TYR A 90 -6.14 -14.07 11.01
CA TYR A 90 -6.52 -12.79 10.43
C TYR A 90 -5.63 -12.45 9.24
N THR A 91 -6.25 -12.05 8.14
CA THR A 91 -5.56 -11.71 6.89
C THR A 91 -5.74 -10.23 6.58
N PHE A 92 -4.63 -9.54 6.37
CA PHE A 92 -4.61 -8.14 5.92
C PHE A 92 -3.93 -8.04 4.57
N ALA A 93 -4.28 -7.01 3.78
CA ALA A 93 -3.69 -6.80 2.48
C ALA A 93 -2.99 -5.46 2.37
N GLN A 94 -1.92 -5.46 1.61
CA GLN A 94 -1.18 -4.29 1.15
C GLN A 94 -0.96 -4.41 -0.37
N THR A 95 -0.49 -3.34 -1.02
CA THR A 95 -0.44 -3.30 -2.48
C THR A 95 0.90 -3.69 -3.08
N PHE A 96 1.98 -3.56 -2.31
CA PHE A 96 3.34 -3.92 -2.72
C PHE A 96 4.26 -4.05 -1.48
N PRO A 97 5.08 -5.10 -1.35
CA PRO A 97 5.81 -5.42 -0.11
C PRO A 97 6.73 -4.31 0.41
N THR A 98 7.38 -3.54 -0.47
CA THR A 98 8.23 -2.40 -0.10
C THR A 98 7.53 -1.05 -0.27
N GLY A 99 6.22 -1.04 -0.57
CA GLY A 99 5.44 0.17 -0.71
C GLY A 99 5.05 0.79 0.64
N THR A 100 4.70 2.06 0.61
CA THR A 100 4.25 2.81 1.80
C THR A 100 3.00 2.20 2.43
N HIS A 101 2.10 1.60 1.66
CA HIS A 101 0.93 0.88 2.18
C HIS A 101 1.32 -0.28 3.12
N ALA A 102 2.37 -1.04 2.76
CA ALA A 102 2.88 -2.12 3.61
C ALA A 102 3.52 -1.56 4.88
N MET A 103 4.32 -0.50 4.75
CA MET A 103 4.98 0.13 5.90
C MET A 103 3.97 0.63 6.94
N TRP A 104 2.92 1.33 6.51
CA TRP A 104 1.90 1.85 7.41
C TRP A 104 1.04 0.75 8.02
N LEU A 105 0.70 -0.29 7.25
CA LEU A 105 -0.03 -1.44 7.78
C LEU A 105 0.78 -2.14 8.87
N TYR A 106 2.05 -2.45 8.62
CA TYR A 106 2.92 -3.08 9.60
C TYR A 106 3.13 -2.20 10.83
N TYR A 107 3.39 -0.92 10.63
CA TYR A 107 3.55 0.03 11.73
C TYR A 107 2.30 0.11 12.61
N TRP A 108 1.13 0.26 12.01
CA TRP A 108 -0.13 0.38 12.72
C TRP A 108 -0.50 -0.91 13.46
N LEU A 109 -0.34 -2.09 12.85
CA LEU A 109 -0.56 -3.37 13.51
C LEU A 109 0.39 -3.52 14.72
N ALA A 110 1.68 -3.22 14.53
CA ALA A 110 2.67 -3.30 15.60
C ALA A 110 2.40 -2.31 16.74
N SER A 111 2.01 -1.08 16.43
CA SER A 111 1.65 -0.07 17.44
C SER A 111 0.41 -0.45 18.25
N GLY A 112 -0.49 -1.23 17.67
CA GLY A 112 -1.65 -1.82 18.34
C GLY A 112 -1.34 -3.03 19.20
N GLY A 113 -0.11 -3.58 19.11
CA GLY A 113 0.30 -4.78 19.86
C GLY A 113 0.25 -6.10 19.06
N ILE A 114 0.04 -6.04 17.75
CA ILE A 114 0.01 -7.19 16.84
C ILE A 114 1.36 -7.32 16.15
N ASN A 115 2.04 -8.46 16.28
CA ASN A 115 3.22 -8.71 15.45
C ASN A 115 2.79 -9.10 14.03
N PRO A 116 2.99 -8.21 13.02
CA PRO A 116 2.47 -8.45 11.68
C PRO A 116 3.13 -9.62 10.95
N MET A 117 4.26 -10.12 11.47
CA MET A 117 5.01 -11.25 10.90
C MET A 117 4.64 -12.60 11.54
N LYS A 118 3.92 -12.58 12.67
CA LYS A 118 3.63 -13.80 13.47
C LYS A 118 2.15 -13.96 13.78
N ASP A 119 1.46 -12.85 14.08
CA ASP A 119 0.09 -12.86 14.62
C ASP A 119 -0.95 -12.59 13.54
N ALA A 120 -0.53 -12.22 12.34
CA ALA A 120 -1.40 -11.94 11.21
C ALA A 120 -0.76 -12.41 9.90
N LYS A 121 -1.59 -12.73 8.93
CA LYS A 121 -1.15 -12.97 7.55
C LYS A 121 -1.26 -11.68 6.76
N VAL A 122 -0.18 -11.25 6.13
CA VAL A 122 -0.19 -10.07 5.24
C VAL A 122 0.05 -10.52 3.80
N ILE A 123 -0.89 -10.17 2.92
CA ILE A 123 -0.88 -10.55 1.50
C ILE A 123 -0.75 -9.32 0.60
N THR A 124 -0.31 -9.54 -0.64
CA THR A 124 -0.25 -8.50 -1.66
C THR A 124 -1.45 -8.61 -2.59
N VAL A 125 -2.21 -7.52 -2.71
CA VAL A 125 -3.39 -7.44 -3.58
C VAL A 125 -3.34 -6.14 -4.39
N PRO A 126 -3.52 -6.18 -5.71
CA PRO A 126 -3.61 -4.97 -6.52
C PRO A 126 -4.78 -4.07 -6.08
N PRO A 127 -4.62 -2.73 -6.08
CA PRO A 127 -5.64 -1.81 -5.59
C PRO A 127 -7.05 -2.04 -6.15
N PRO A 128 -7.25 -2.27 -7.46
CA PRO A 128 -8.60 -2.51 -8.02
C PRO A 128 -9.30 -3.77 -7.51
N GLN A 129 -8.54 -4.71 -6.92
CA GLN A 129 -9.06 -5.98 -6.41
C GLN A 129 -9.34 -5.96 -4.90
N MET A 130 -8.94 -4.90 -4.17
CA MET A 130 -9.07 -4.83 -2.71
C MET A 130 -10.51 -5.02 -2.24
N VAL A 131 -11.42 -4.22 -2.78
CA VAL A 131 -12.83 -4.20 -2.38
C VAL A 131 -13.52 -5.54 -2.65
N ALA A 132 -13.28 -6.12 -3.84
CA ALA A 132 -13.85 -7.41 -4.21
C ALA A 132 -13.36 -8.56 -3.30
N ASN A 133 -12.07 -8.59 -2.98
CA ASN A 133 -11.51 -9.61 -2.09
C ASN A 133 -12.03 -9.48 -0.65
N MET A 134 -12.19 -8.26 -0.13
CA MET A 134 -12.80 -8.06 1.19
C MET A 134 -14.27 -8.50 1.20
N ARG A 135 -15.02 -8.20 0.13
CA ARG A 135 -16.45 -8.57 0.01
C ARG A 135 -16.67 -10.07 0.12
N VAL A 136 -15.80 -10.87 -0.47
CA VAL A 136 -15.90 -12.35 -0.43
C VAL A 136 -15.19 -12.97 0.78
N GLY A 137 -14.66 -12.15 1.71
CA GLY A 137 -14.05 -12.62 2.95
C GLY A 137 -12.62 -13.15 2.83
N ASN A 138 -11.92 -12.86 1.73
CA ASN A 138 -10.52 -13.28 1.54
C ASN A 138 -9.54 -12.49 2.42
N MET A 139 -9.99 -11.38 3.00
CA MET A 139 -9.20 -10.55 3.92
C MET A 139 -10.10 -9.85 4.94
N ASP A 140 -9.52 -9.52 6.08
CA ASP A 140 -10.17 -8.85 7.20
C ASP A 140 -9.97 -7.33 7.21
N GLY A 141 -8.92 -6.87 6.54
CA GLY A 141 -8.60 -5.46 6.39
C GLY A 141 -7.54 -5.22 5.35
N PHE A 142 -7.34 -3.97 4.97
CA PHE A 142 -6.29 -3.60 4.02
C PHE A 142 -5.80 -2.17 4.25
N CYS A 143 -4.58 -1.89 3.77
CA CYS A 143 -4.05 -0.55 3.60
C CYS A 143 -3.88 -0.28 2.11
N VAL A 144 -4.48 0.79 1.61
CA VAL A 144 -4.46 1.19 0.20
C VAL A 144 -4.67 2.71 0.08
N GLY A 145 -4.26 3.28 -1.05
CA GLY A 145 -4.58 4.67 -1.40
C GLY A 145 -6.06 4.84 -1.77
N GLU A 146 -6.58 6.07 -1.66
CA GLU A 146 -7.90 6.39 -2.16
C GLU A 146 -7.96 6.23 -3.72
N PRO A 147 -9.13 5.92 -4.28
CA PRO A 147 -10.48 5.92 -3.68
C PRO A 147 -10.96 4.57 -3.11
N TRP A 148 -10.11 3.59 -2.95
CA TRP A 148 -10.52 2.21 -2.63
C TRP A 148 -11.06 2.03 -1.21
N ASN A 149 -10.56 2.81 -0.23
CA ASN A 149 -11.11 2.81 1.13
C ASN A 149 -12.53 3.39 1.11
N HIS A 150 -12.72 4.52 0.45
CA HIS A 150 -14.04 5.13 0.27
C HIS A 150 -15.01 4.18 -0.44
N ARG A 151 -14.54 3.45 -1.44
CA ARG A 151 -15.35 2.44 -2.15
C ARG A 151 -15.83 1.33 -1.23
N ALA A 152 -14.99 0.83 -0.32
CA ALA A 152 -15.40 -0.18 0.65
C ALA A 152 -16.49 0.33 1.61
N ILE A 153 -16.44 1.62 1.97
CA ILE A 153 -17.46 2.27 2.80
C ILE A 153 -18.79 2.39 2.04
N ILE A 154 -18.77 2.91 0.79
CA ILE A 154 -19.98 3.05 -0.03
C ILE A 154 -20.64 1.69 -0.28
N ASP A 155 -19.83 0.66 -0.55
CA ASP A 155 -20.32 -0.69 -0.80
C ASP A 155 -20.79 -1.39 0.50
N GLY A 156 -20.68 -0.76 1.67
CA GLY A 156 -21.14 -1.27 2.95
C GLY A 156 -20.39 -2.52 3.46
N ILE A 157 -19.12 -2.71 3.06
CA ILE A 157 -18.34 -3.91 3.40
C ILE A 157 -17.24 -3.67 4.43
N GLY A 158 -16.90 -2.42 4.69
CA GLY A 158 -15.85 -2.06 5.64
C GLY A 158 -15.95 -0.60 6.07
N GLY A 159 -15.06 -0.23 6.98
CA GLY A 159 -14.93 1.15 7.47
C GLY A 159 -13.50 1.48 7.84
N THR A 160 -13.13 2.73 7.65
CA THR A 160 -11.80 3.23 7.99
C THR A 160 -11.55 3.15 9.50
N ALA A 161 -10.48 2.48 9.89
CA ALA A 161 -9.98 2.45 11.27
C ALA A 161 -9.05 3.65 11.54
N VAL A 162 -8.19 3.98 10.55
CA VAL A 162 -7.24 5.07 10.68
C VAL A 162 -6.81 5.55 9.29
N THR A 163 -6.58 6.84 9.14
CA THR A 163 -5.95 7.42 7.96
C THR A 163 -4.44 7.49 8.12
N SER A 164 -3.69 7.50 7.03
CA SER A 164 -2.24 7.65 7.08
C SER A 164 -1.81 9.00 7.69
N GLN A 165 -2.62 10.05 7.55
CA GLN A 165 -2.40 11.34 8.20
C GLN A 165 -2.42 11.24 9.74
N GLN A 166 -3.30 10.41 10.30
CA GLN A 166 -3.37 10.16 11.74
C GLN A 166 -2.21 9.29 12.24
N VAL A 167 -1.69 8.41 11.39
CA VAL A 167 -0.53 7.55 11.72
C VAL A 167 0.76 8.37 11.67
N TRP A 168 0.94 9.15 10.61
CA TRP A 168 2.11 10.00 10.41
C TRP A 168 1.75 11.20 9.54
N THR A 169 1.76 12.37 10.14
CA THR A 169 1.40 13.63 9.49
C THR A 169 2.37 13.95 8.34
N ASP A 170 1.79 14.30 7.18
CA ASP A 170 2.51 14.81 6.00
C ASP A 170 3.62 13.90 5.44
N HIS A 171 3.50 12.58 5.64
CA HIS A 171 4.47 11.67 5.03
C HIS A 171 4.36 11.67 3.49
N PRO A 172 5.51 11.59 2.77
CA PRO A 172 5.50 11.47 1.31
C PRO A 172 4.88 10.14 0.89
N GLU A 173 4.06 10.15 -0.17
CA GLU A 173 3.33 8.96 -0.60
C GLU A 173 3.65 8.58 -2.03
N LYS A 174 3.30 9.42 -3.00
CA LYS A 174 3.61 9.19 -4.41
C LYS A 174 4.66 10.17 -4.89
N VAL A 175 5.53 9.66 -5.73
CA VAL A 175 6.61 10.42 -6.36
C VAL A 175 6.61 10.20 -7.86
N LEU A 176 7.17 11.13 -8.60
CA LEU A 176 7.62 10.88 -9.96
C LEU A 176 9.00 10.23 -9.86
N GLY A 177 9.04 8.93 -10.14
CA GLY A 177 10.25 8.13 -10.08
C GLY A 177 10.74 7.72 -11.46
N SER A 178 12.05 7.57 -11.60
CA SER A 178 12.73 7.11 -12.81
C SER A 178 13.98 6.31 -12.46
N THR A 179 14.63 5.72 -13.45
CA THR A 179 15.97 5.17 -13.25
C THR A 179 17.01 6.29 -13.26
N ALA A 180 18.07 6.16 -12.46
CA ALA A 180 19.17 7.11 -12.46
C ALA A 180 19.86 7.19 -13.85
N GLU A 181 19.84 6.09 -14.60
CA GLU A 181 20.37 6.03 -15.96
C GLU A 181 19.61 6.96 -16.90
N PHE A 182 18.26 6.89 -16.89
CA PHE A 182 17.43 7.76 -17.73
C PHE A 182 17.67 9.24 -17.40
N VAL A 183 17.66 9.58 -16.10
CA VAL A 183 17.86 10.97 -15.63
C VAL A 183 19.23 11.52 -16.02
N LYS A 184 20.28 10.69 -16.06
CA LYS A 184 21.62 11.14 -16.47
C LYS A 184 21.76 11.38 -17.99
N LYS A 185 20.91 10.73 -18.79
CA LYS A 185 20.93 10.86 -20.25
C LYS A 185 20.10 12.03 -20.77
N HIS A 186 19.13 12.50 -19.99
CA HIS A 186 18.15 13.52 -20.39
C HIS A 186 18.06 14.66 -19.38
#